data_6a456ba0c9dbd5ab03978b10c00d254f
#
_entry.id   6a456ba0c9dbd5ab03978b10c00d254f
#
_cell.length_a   1.000
_cell.length_b   1.000
_cell.length_c   1.000
_cell.angle_alpha   90.00
_cell.angle_beta   90.00
_cell.angle_gamma   90.00
#
_symmetry.space_group_name_H-M   'P 1'
#
loop_
_entity.id
_entity.type
_entity.pdbx_description
1 polymer ?
#
loop_
_entity_poly.entity_id
_entity_poly.type
_entity_poly.pdbx_seq_one_letter_code
_entity_poly.pdbx_strand_id
1 'polypeptide(L)'
;MSDLSEALNEYTAMRQNLGFVFRLPASLLRTFVAFVDQSGSPFITTELARQWALQPTEAQPSTWAWRLSIARRFAVWRRASDPRTEVPPADLVGQRYRRKPPRLYTDQDVVRLIQSAAALPSAKKLRGHTYATLFGLLAVTGLRINEALHLDRSDVDLQEGVLTIRRTKFGKSRLVPIHPTTQDALQAYGEARDRIIPKPATQAFFMSERRTRITEWITRYTFAVVSRMVGLRPPTRGGRHGHGPRIQDLRHRFAAQTLITWYRAGVDVERELPKLSTYLGHVHTADTYWYLEAIPELLQLAAERLAQTPPEVTP
;
A
#
# COMPACT_ATOMS: atom_id res chain seq x y z
N MET A 1 16.93 -33.82 -5.18
CA MET A 1 16.89 -32.37 -4.91
C MET A 1 18.30 -31.91 -4.63
N SER A 2 18.70 -30.72 -5.04
CA SER A 2 20.00 -30.19 -4.66
C SER A 2 20.03 -29.80 -3.18
N ASP A 3 21.23 -29.78 -2.58
CA ASP A 3 21.44 -29.30 -1.20
C ASP A 3 20.90 -27.86 -1.01
N LEU A 4 21.00 -26.99 -2.04
CA LEU A 4 20.42 -25.66 -2.02
C LEU A 4 18.88 -25.67 -2.03
N SER A 5 18.27 -26.66 -2.69
CA SER A 5 16.80 -26.81 -2.70
C SER A 5 16.27 -27.25 -1.33
N GLU A 6 16.99 -28.13 -0.63
CA GLU A 6 16.65 -28.55 0.74
C GLU A 6 16.80 -27.36 1.70
N ALA A 7 17.93 -26.66 1.64
CA ALA A 7 18.17 -25.45 2.41
C ALA A 7 17.13 -24.36 2.18
N LEU A 8 16.62 -24.22 0.95
CA LEU A 8 15.54 -23.27 0.66
C LEU A 8 14.21 -23.67 1.33
N ASN A 9 13.91 -24.96 1.40
CA ASN A 9 12.72 -25.46 2.08
C ASN A 9 12.79 -25.16 3.59
N GLU A 10 13.94 -25.43 4.22
CA GLU A 10 14.18 -25.09 5.63
C GLU A 10 14.07 -23.59 5.90
N TYR A 11 14.72 -22.77 5.06
CA TYR A 11 14.61 -21.31 5.18
C TYR A 11 13.17 -20.81 5.04
N THR A 12 12.43 -21.35 4.09
CA THR A 12 11.03 -21.00 3.87
C THR A 12 10.16 -21.38 5.07
N ALA A 13 10.33 -22.58 5.60
CA ALA A 13 9.63 -23.07 6.79
C ALA A 13 9.95 -22.20 8.01
N MET A 14 11.22 -21.90 8.25
CA MET A 14 11.65 -20.99 9.32
C MET A 14 10.99 -19.63 9.20
N ARG A 15 10.98 -19.01 8.01
CA ARG A 15 10.34 -17.70 7.78
C ARG A 15 8.83 -17.72 8.03
N GLN A 16 8.15 -18.81 7.65
CA GLN A 16 6.72 -18.99 7.88
C GLN A 16 6.41 -19.21 9.35
N ASN A 17 7.18 -19.99 10.07
CA ASN A 17 7.05 -20.23 11.50
C ASN A 17 7.26 -18.94 12.33
N LEU A 18 8.10 -18.02 11.82
CA LEU A 18 8.23 -16.66 12.37
C LEU A 18 7.06 -15.71 12.00
N GLY A 19 5.99 -16.21 11.38
CA GLY A 19 4.79 -15.45 11.06
C GLY A 19 4.86 -14.61 9.77
N PHE A 20 5.88 -14.78 8.94
CA PHE A 20 5.98 -14.04 7.67
C PHE A 20 5.13 -14.69 6.57
N VAL A 21 4.33 -13.89 5.85
CA VAL A 21 3.69 -14.31 4.59
C VAL A 21 4.76 -14.35 3.49
N PHE A 22 5.46 -15.46 3.37
CA PHE A 22 6.68 -15.59 2.57
C PHE A 22 6.44 -16.11 1.14
N ARG A 23 5.22 -15.99 0.59
CA ARG A 23 4.84 -16.59 -0.70
C ARG A 23 5.68 -16.08 -1.89
N LEU A 24 5.70 -14.78 -2.11
CA LEU A 24 6.41 -14.19 -3.26
C LEU A 24 7.94 -14.32 -3.13
N PRO A 25 8.57 -14.01 -1.97
CA PRO A 25 9.99 -14.27 -1.81
C PRO A 25 10.36 -15.75 -2.00
N ALA A 26 9.57 -16.70 -1.49
CA ALA A 26 9.80 -18.12 -1.68
C ALA A 26 9.73 -18.52 -3.16
N SER A 27 8.74 -17.98 -3.91
CA SER A 27 8.65 -18.23 -5.36
C SER A 27 9.90 -17.72 -6.11
N LEU A 28 10.36 -16.52 -5.78
CA LEU A 28 11.56 -15.96 -6.40
C LEU A 28 12.82 -16.73 -6.02
N LEU A 29 12.95 -17.16 -4.77
CA LEU A 29 14.09 -17.98 -4.34
C LEU A 29 14.12 -19.35 -5.02
N ARG A 30 12.97 -19.96 -5.32
CA ARG A 30 12.95 -21.18 -6.13
C ARG A 30 13.56 -20.95 -7.51
N THR A 31 13.25 -19.83 -8.17
CA THR A 31 13.87 -19.49 -9.46
C THR A 31 15.35 -19.16 -9.32
N PHE A 32 15.76 -18.60 -8.18
CA PHE A 32 17.16 -18.33 -7.90
C PHE A 32 17.96 -19.64 -7.69
N VAL A 33 17.47 -20.54 -6.83
CA VAL A 33 18.11 -21.82 -6.58
C VAL A 33 18.19 -22.65 -7.86
N ALA A 34 17.10 -22.74 -8.64
CA ALA A 34 17.12 -23.42 -9.93
C ALA A 34 18.18 -22.82 -10.90
N PHE A 35 18.37 -21.50 -10.88
CA PHE A 35 19.40 -20.85 -11.68
C PHE A 35 20.82 -21.21 -11.22
N VAL A 36 21.07 -21.26 -9.91
CA VAL A 36 22.36 -21.70 -9.35
C VAL A 36 22.62 -23.15 -9.68
N ASP A 37 21.64 -24.05 -9.51
CA ASP A 37 21.74 -25.46 -9.84
C ASP A 37 22.07 -25.67 -11.33
N GLN A 38 21.42 -24.93 -12.24
CA GLN A 38 21.68 -24.99 -13.69
C GLN A 38 23.08 -24.50 -14.07
N SER A 39 23.71 -23.63 -13.27
CA SER A 39 25.07 -23.19 -13.48
C SER A 39 26.14 -24.27 -13.08
N GLY A 40 25.70 -25.34 -12.45
CA GLY A 40 26.59 -26.39 -11.93
C GLY A 40 27.35 -26.00 -10.65
N SER A 41 27.05 -24.84 -10.07
CA SER A 41 27.72 -24.40 -8.83
C SER A 41 27.07 -25.07 -7.61
N PRO A 42 27.84 -25.66 -6.70
CA PRO A 42 27.33 -26.29 -5.49
C PRO A 42 27.01 -25.25 -4.37
N PHE A 43 27.34 -23.99 -4.55
CA PHE A 43 27.10 -22.90 -3.58
C PHE A 43 26.75 -21.57 -4.27
N ILE A 44 26.24 -20.64 -3.51
CA ILE A 44 25.87 -19.31 -4.01
C ILE A 44 27.13 -18.45 -4.16
N THR A 45 27.34 -17.89 -5.36
CA THR A 45 28.36 -16.84 -5.59
C THR A 45 27.71 -15.48 -5.79
N THR A 46 28.46 -14.42 -5.52
CA THR A 46 28.04 -13.02 -5.75
C THR A 46 27.67 -12.79 -7.21
N GLU A 47 28.43 -13.37 -8.13
CA GLU A 47 28.19 -13.21 -9.57
C GLU A 47 26.91 -13.91 -10.02
N LEU A 48 26.65 -15.14 -9.56
CA LEU A 48 25.38 -15.83 -9.86
C LEU A 48 24.17 -15.08 -9.31
N ALA A 49 24.28 -14.53 -8.10
CA ALA A 49 23.21 -13.72 -7.52
C ALA A 49 22.95 -12.44 -8.34
N ARG A 50 24.02 -11.79 -8.84
CA ARG A 50 23.94 -10.62 -9.71
C ARG A 50 23.28 -10.95 -11.04
N GLN A 51 23.75 -12.00 -11.72
CA GLN A 51 23.21 -12.44 -13.01
C GLN A 51 21.74 -12.79 -12.91
N TRP A 52 21.33 -13.58 -11.90
CA TRP A 52 19.94 -13.90 -11.68
C TRP A 52 19.09 -12.66 -11.37
N ALA A 53 19.60 -11.71 -10.57
CA ALA A 53 18.87 -10.51 -10.26
C ALA A 53 18.57 -9.67 -11.51
N LEU A 54 19.49 -9.63 -12.47
CA LEU A 54 19.40 -8.87 -13.72
C LEU A 54 18.66 -9.59 -14.85
N GLN A 55 18.29 -10.87 -14.72
CA GLN A 55 17.59 -11.63 -15.77
C GLN A 55 16.38 -10.91 -16.39
N PRO A 56 15.49 -10.23 -15.64
CA PRO A 56 14.43 -9.44 -16.27
C PRO A 56 15.00 -8.13 -16.84
N THR A 57 15.48 -8.17 -18.09
CA THR A 57 16.18 -7.06 -18.76
C THR A 57 15.36 -5.77 -18.85
N GLU A 58 14.04 -5.90 -19.03
CA GLU A 58 13.09 -4.76 -19.09
C GLU A 58 12.63 -4.26 -17.70
N ALA A 59 13.18 -4.79 -16.61
CA ALA A 59 12.76 -4.41 -15.28
C ALA A 59 13.40 -3.07 -14.83
N GLN A 60 12.72 -2.40 -13.90
CA GLN A 60 13.28 -1.21 -13.27
C GLN A 60 14.46 -1.58 -12.35
N PRO A 61 15.48 -0.70 -12.20
CA PRO A 61 16.61 -0.94 -11.30
C PRO A 61 16.21 -1.31 -9.87
N SER A 62 15.11 -0.74 -9.37
CA SER A 62 14.55 -1.11 -8.07
C SER A 62 14.05 -2.56 -7.98
N THR A 63 13.64 -3.16 -9.09
CA THR A 63 13.26 -4.58 -9.16
C THR A 63 14.49 -5.46 -9.05
N TRP A 64 15.57 -5.12 -9.73
CA TRP A 64 16.85 -5.84 -9.62
C TRP A 64 17.42 -5.77 -8.21
N ALA A 65 17.46 -4.57 -7.61
CA ALA A 65 17.89 -4.38 -6.23
C ALA A 65 17.04 -5.17 -5.23
N TRP A 66 15.73 -5.24 -5.45
CA TRP A 66 14.82 -6.04 -4.62
C TRP A 66 15.07 -7.54 -4.78
N ARG A 67 15.23 -8.05 -6.00
CA ARG A 67 15.58 -9.45 -6.27
C ARG A 67 16.90 -9.82 -5.58
N LEU A 68 17.95 -9.00 -5.76
CA LEU A 68 19.23 -9.20 -5.11
C LEU A 68 19.08 -9.22 -3.57
N SER A 69 18.28 -8.32 -3.00
CA SER A 69 18.05 -8.27 -1.55
C SER A 69 17.38 -9.54 -1.00
N ILE A 70 16.57 -10.24 -1.82
CA ILE A 70 15.96 -11.52 -1.45
C ILE A 70 17.02 -12.61 -1.48
N ALA A 71 17.79 -12.73 -2.57
CA ALA A 71 18.90 -13.69 -2.69
C ALA A 71 19.94 -13.48 -1.59
N ARG A 72 20.32 -12.23 -1.32
CA ARG A 72 21.26 -11.86 -0.25
C ARG A 72 20.80 -12.35 1.13
N ARG A 73 19.53 -12.16 1.48
CA ARG A 73 19.00 -12.63 2.79
C ARG A 73 19.02 -14.14 2.92
N PHE A 74 18.80 -14.87 1.85
CA PHE A 74 18.95 -16.32 1.83
C PHE A 74 20.43 -16.71 1.93
N ALA A 75 21.32 -16.05 1.20
CA ALA A 75 22.77 -16.29 1.26
C ALA A 75 23.33 -16.02 2.66
N VAL A 76 22.90 -14.94 3.35
CA VAL A 76 23.30 -14.69 4.76
C VAL A 76 22.93 -15.85 5.67
N TRP A 77 21.72 -16.38 5.52
CA TRP A 77 21.25 -17.51 6.33
C TRP A 77 22.01 -18.79 5.96
N ARG A 78 22.16 -19.07 4.66
CA ARG A 78 22.84 -20.28 4.17
C ARG A 78 24.32 -20.32 4.56
N ARG A 79 25.00 -19.20 4.58
CA ARG A 79 26.42 -19.11 4.95
C ARG A 79 26.73 -19.64 6.35
N ALA A 80 25.75 -19.68 7.25
CA ALA A 80 25.92 -20.25 8.58
C ALA A 80 26.15 -21.77 8.54
N SER A 81 25.58 -22.46 7.53
CA SER A 81 25.74 -23.92 7.34
C SER A 81 26.69 -24.26 6.22
N ASP A 82 26.91 -23.40 5.23
CA ASP A 82 27.87 -23.57 4.15
C ASP A 82 28.74 -22.32 3.97
N PRO A 83 29.93 -22.26 4.59
CA PRO A 83 30.83 -21.09 4.54
C PRO A 83 31.34 -20.72 3.14
N ARG A 84 31.23 -21.61 2.13
CA ARG A 84 31.56 -21.30 0.73
C ARG A 84 30.56 -20.31 0.11
N THR A 85 29.35 -20.21 0.67
CA THR A 85 28.31 -19.27 0.21
C THR A 85 28.79 -17.83 0.34
N GLU A 86 28.84 -17.11 -0.78
CA GLU A 86 29.12 -15.69 -0.79
C GLU A 86 27.85 -14.89 -0.50
N VAL A 87 28.01 -13.79 0.25
CA VAL A 87 26.92 -12.86 0.55
C VAL A 87 27.07 -11.63 -0.36
N PRO A 88 26.22 -11.48 -1.40
CA PRO A 88 26.33 -10.36 -2.33
C PRO A 88 26.25 -9.00 -1.61
N PRO A 89 27.06 -7.98 -1.98
CA PRO A 89 26.92 -6.62 -1.49
C PRO A 89 25.51 -6.06 -1.72
N ALA A 90 25.05 -5.21 -0.82
CA ALA A 90 23.65 -4.72 -0.86
C ALA A 90 23.38 -3.74 -2.02
N ASP A 91 24.42 -3.10 -2.54
CA ASP A 91 24.41 -2.06 -3.56
C ASP A 91 24.92 -2.52 -4.94
N LEU A 92 25.16 -3.83 -5.09
CA LEU A 92 25.77 -4.43 -6.27
C LEU A 92 24.98 -4.20 -7.58
N VAL A 93 23.65 -4.09 -7.51
CA VAL A 93 22.79 -3.90 -8.68
C VAL A 93 21.84 -2.69 -8.49
N GLY A 94 22.30 -1.54 -8.93
CA GLY A 94 21.49 -0.34 -9.01
C GLY A 94 21.16 0.31 -7.67
N GLN A 95 20.47 1.45 -7.73
CA GLN A 95 20.09 2.20 -6.55
C GLN A 95 18.88 1.54 -5.86
N ARG A 96 18.89 1.57 -4.53
CA ARG A 96 17.72 1.23 -3.72
C ARG A 96 16.53 2.10 -4.14
N TYR A 97 15.34 1.52 -4.07
CA TYR A 97 14.10 2.26 -4.29
C TYR A 97 14.09 3.53 -3.42
N ARG A 98 14.08 4.69 -4.07
CA ARG A 98 13.80 5.96 -3.39
C ARG A 98 12.29 6.18 -3.41
N ARG A 99 11.73 6.45 -2.26
CA ARG A 99 10.31 6.78 -2.12
C ARG A 99 10.05 8.07 -2.92
N LYS A 100 9.22 7.98 -3.96
CA LYS A 100 8.87 9.16 -4.77
C LYS A 100 7.92 10.03 -3.95
N PRO A 101 8.05 11.37 -4.04
CA PRO A 101 7.05 12.27 -3.45
C PRO A 101 5.65 11.88 -3.90
N PRO A 102 4.64 11.93 -3.01
CA PRO A 102 3.27 11.60 -3.36
C PRO A 102 2.71 12.70 -4.25
N ARG A 103 1.85 12.32 -5.18
CA ARG A 103 0.99 13.29 -5.83
C ARG A 103 -0.17 13.60 -4.90
N LEU A 104 -0.29 14.85 -4.47
CA LEU A 104 -1.43 15.30 -3.71
C LEU A 104 -2.57 15.65 -4.67
N TYR A 105 -3.74 15.04 -4.45
CA TYR A 105 -4.97 15.41 -5.14
C TYR A 105 -5.55 16.68 -4.49
N THR A 106 -6.06 17.59 -5.28
CA THR A 106 -6.90 18.70 -4.81
C THR A 106 -8.28 18.19 -4.37
N ASP A 107 -9.04 19.01 -3.65
CA ASP A 107 -10.43 18.67 -3.30
C ASP A 107 -11.29 18.48 -4.54
N GLN A 108 -11.10 19.31 -5.56
CA GLN A 108 -11.75 19.17 -6.85
C GLN A 108 -11.38 17.86 -7.56
N ASP A 109 -10.13 17.42 -7.47
CA ASP A 109 -9.72 16.13 -8.06
C ASP A 109 -10.46 14.97 -7.42
N VAL A 110 -10.60 14.98 -6.09
CA VAL A 110 -11.34 13.95 -5.35
C VAL A 110 -12.82 13.96 -5.72
N VAL A 111 -13.45 15.13 -5.76
CA VAL A 111 -14.86 15.27 -6.16
C VAL A 111 -15.07 14.73 -7.58
N ARG A 112 -14.24 15.15 -8.55
CA ARG A 112 -14.32 14.66 -9.94
C ARG A 112 -14.11 13.15 -10.04
N LEU A 113 -13.18 12.59 -9.27
CA LEU A 113 -12.96 11.12 -9.21
C LEU A 113 -14.21 10.40 -8.69
N ILE A 114 -14.84 10.88 -7.63
CA ILE A 114 -16.05 10.27 -7.04
C ILE A 114 -17.21 10.37 -8.03
N GLN A 115 -17.46 11.53 -8.61
CA GLN A 115 -18.53 11.76 -9.57
C GLN A 115 -18.36 10.88 -10.84
N SER A 116 -17.15 10.83 -11.37
CA SER A 116 -16.84 9.99 -12.53
C SER A 116 -16.96 8.50 -12.20
N ALA A 117 -16.61 8.08 -10.98
CA ALA A 117 -16.80 6.71 -10.53
C ALA A 117 -18.30 6.36 -10.40
N ALA A 118 -19.13 7.30 -9.91
CA ALA A 118 -20.59 7.11 -9.82
C ALA A 118 -21.24 6.93 -11.21
N ALA A 119 -20.69 7.56 -12.24
CA ALA A 119 -21.16 7.48 -13.61
C ALA A 119 -20.64 6.26 -14.39
N LEU A 120 -19.90 5.34 -13.75
CA LEU A 120 -19.36 4.16 -14.44
C LEU A 120 -20.48 3.29 -15.02
N PRO A 121 -20.33 2.80 -16.27
CA PRO A 121 -21.27 1.86 -16.87
C PRO A 121 -21.44 0.61 -16.00
N SER A 122 -22.69 0.18 -15.82
CA SER A 122 -23.05 -0.82 -14.84
C SER A 122 -24.30 -1.59 -15.29
N ALA A 123 -24.18 -2.90 -15.50
CA ALA A 123 -25.31 -3.74 -15.92
C ALA A 123 -26.42 -3.83 -14.87
N LYS A 124 -26.04 -3.85 -13.59
CA LYS A 124 -26.97 -3.94 -12.44
C LYS A 124 -27.05 -2.65 -11.62
N LYS A 125 -26.48 -1.55 -12.11
CA LYS A 125 -26.44 -0.25 -11.43
C LYS A 125 -25.66 -0.22 -10.10
N LEU A 126 -24.91 -1.27 -9.74
CA LEU A 126 -24.15 -1.29 -8.47
C LEU A 126 -22.73 -0.73 -8.63
N ARG A 127 -22.10 -0.90 -9.78
CA ARG A 127 -20.68 -0.59 -9.99
C ARG A 127 -20.35 0.86 -9.63
N GLY A 128 -21.16 1.81 -10.07
CA GLY A 128 -20.99 3.23 -9.77
C GLY A 128 -21.04 3.50 -8.26
N HIS A 129 -22.06 2.99 -7.58
CA HIS A 129 -22.17 3.11 -6.12
C HIS A 129 -20.95 2.52 -5.40
N THR A 130 -20.51 1.30 -5.79
CA THR A 130 -19.36 0.64 -5.15
C THR A 130 -18.09 1.47 -5.26
N TYR A 131 -17.74 1.94 -6.46
CA TYR A 131 -16.46 2.64 -6.64
C TYR A 131 -16.49 4.09 -6.16
N ALA A 132 -17.61 4.79 -6.29
CA ALA A 132 -17.76 6.14 -5.75
C ALA A 132 -17.61 6.13 -4.21
N THR A 133 -18.33 5.24 -3.53
CA THR A 133 -18.25 5.14 -2.07
C THR A 133 -16.88 4.65 -1.61
N LEU A 134 -16.28 3.66 -2.30
CA LEU A 134 -14.95 3.17 -1.95
C LEU A 134 -13.86 4.27 -2.11
N PHE A 135 -13.88 5.03 -3.21
CA PHE A 135 -12.88 6.09 -3.44
C PHE A 135 -13.09 7.24 -2.46
N GLY A 136 -14.35 7.59 -2.15
CA GLY A 136 -14.69 8.55 -1.10
C GLY A 136 -14.16 8.10 0.27
N LEU A 137 -14.44 6.87 0.67
CA LEU A 137 -13.94 6.31 1.93
C LEU A 137 -12.41 6.37 2.04
N LEU A 138 -11.70 5.96 0.98
CA LEU A 138 -10.23 6.00 0.96
C LEU A 138 -9.70 7.43 1.05
N ALA A 139 -10.40 8.40 0.46
CA ALA A 139 -10.00 9.82 0.46
C ALA A 139 -10.15 10.46 1.84
N VAL A 140 -11.20 10.12 2.61
CA VAL A 140 -11.54 10.76 3.88
C VAL A 140 -11.02 10.00 5.12
N THR A 141 -10.58 8.74 4.96
CA THR A 141 -10.04 7.93 6.07
C THR A 141 -8.56 7.60 5.92
N GLY A 142 -8.01 7.74 4.72
CA GLY A 142 -6.65 7.31 4.46
C GLY A 142 -6.40 5.81 4.64
N LEU A 143 -7.43 4.95 4.65
CA LEU A 143 -7.28 3.49 4.71
C LEU A 143 -6.40 2.97 3.56
N ARG A 144 -5.67 1.89 3.82
CA ARG A 144 -5.04 1.16 2.71
C ARG A 144 -6.12 0.47 1.87
N ILE A 145 -5.91 0.41 0.55
CA ILE A 145 -6.88 -0.23 -0.35
C ILE A 145 -7.32 -1.60 0.15
N ASN A 146 -6.38 -2.45 0.56
CA ASN A 146 -6.71 -3.79 1.04
C ASN A 146 -7.45 -3.78 2.38
N GLU A 147 -7.25 -2.79 3.24
CA GLU A 147 -8.02 -2.63 4.47
C GLU A 147 -9.50 -2.37 4.14
N ALA A 148 -9.78 -1.44 3.23
CA ALA A 148 -11.14 -1.15 2.79
C ALA A 148 -11.79 -2.33 2.03
N LEU A 149 -11.03 -3.01 1.17
CA LEU A 149 -11.54 -4.16 0.41
C LEU A 149 -11.86 -5.37 1.29
N HIS A 150 -11.19 -5.54 2.42
CA HIS A 150 -11.41 -6.66 3.34
C HIS A 150 -12.46 -6.37 4.41
N LEU A 151 -13.05 -5.19 4.45
CA LEU A 151 -14.18 -4.92 5.34
C LEU A 151 -15.31 -5.92 5.04
N ASP A 152 -15.78 -6.56 6.09
CA ASP A 152 -17.03 -7.29 6.12
C ASP A 152 -18.17 -6.38 6.61
N ARG A 153 -19.42 -6.78 6.45
CA ARG A 153 -20.58 -6.02 6.94
C ARG A 153 -20.50 -5.80 8.45
N SER A 154 -20.06 -6.80 9.20
CA SER A 154 -19.88 -6.74 10.65
C SER A 154 -18.72 -5.83 11.11
N ASP A 155 -17.86 -5.39 10.19
CA ASP A 155 -16.77 -4.49 10.49
C ASP A 155 -17.15 -3.01 10.34
N VAL A 156 -18.37 -2.73 9.85
CA VAL A 156 -18.88 -1.37 9.60
C VAL A 156 -20.02 -1.10 10.57
N ASP A 157 -19.68 -0.49 11.69
CA ASP A 157 -20.65 -0.03 12.68
C ASP A 157 -21.11 1.40 12.33
N LEU A 158 -22.30 1.49 11.74
CA LEU A 158 -22.89 2.77 11.35
C LEU A 158 -23.60 3.48 12.50
N GLN A 159 -23.86 2.82 13.63
CA GLN A 159 -24.46 3.45 14.81
C GLN A 159 -23.39 4.19 15.60
N GLU A 160 -22.28 3.51 15.90
CA GLU A 160 -21.15 4.10 16.61
C GLU A 160 -20.21 4.92 15.70
N GLY A 161 -20.37 4.83 14.38
CA GLY A 161 -19.51 5.53 13.42
C GLY A 161 -18.07 5.01 13.42
N VAL A 162 -17.91 3.69 13.48
CA VAL A 162 -16.58 3.06 13.62
C VAL A 162 -16.40 1.94 12.60
N LEU A 163 -15.21 1.89 12.00
CA LEU A 163 -14.77 0.76 11.19
C LEU A 163 -13.78 -0.10 11.99
N THR A 164 -13.99 -1.42 12.00
CA THR A 164 -13.06 -2.39 12.59
C THR A 164 -12.11 -2.89 11.49
N ILE A 165 -10.87 -2.45 11.52
CA ILE A 165 -9.85 -2.92 10.57
C ILE A 165 -9.13 -4.12 11.16
N ARG A 166 -9.38 -5.32 10.60
CA ARG A 166 -8.86 -6.57 11.12
C ARG A 166 -7.62 -7.02 10.36
N ARG A 167 -6.72 -7.71 11.06
CA ARG A 167 -5.58 -8.47 10.50
C ARG A 167 -4.76 -7.69 9.47
N THR A 168 -4.37 -6.47 9.82
CA THR A 168 -3.48 -5.66 8.99
C THR A 168 -2.07 -6.30 8.93
N LYS A 169 -1.15 -5.65 8.23
CA LYS A 169 0.26 -6.04 8.24
C LYS A 169 0.73 -6.25 9.69
N PHE A 170 1.28 -7.43 10.00
CA PHE A 170 1.66 -7.92 11.34
C PHE A 170 0.50 -8.35 12.27
N GLY A 171 -0.66 -8.70 11.73
CA GLY A 171 -1.80 -9.24 12.49
C GLY A 171 -2.53 -8.25 13.40
N LYS A 172 -2.15 -6.97 13.39
CA LYS A 172 -2.76 -5.92 14.23
C LYS A 172 -4.17 -5.59 13.73
N SER A 173 -5.07 -5.30 14.67
CA SER A 173 -6.39 -4.75 14.40
C SER A 173 -6.50 -3.36 15.02
N ARG A 174 -7.34 -2.48 14.46
CA ARG A 174 -7.61 -1.16 15.01
C ARG A 174 -9.03 -0.71 14.69
N LEU A 175 -9.54 0.18 15.50
CA LEU A 175 -10.77 0.93 15.26
C LEU A 175 -10.43 2.22 14.50
N VAL A 176 -11.27 2.56 13.55
CA VAL A 176 -11.15 3.79 12.74
C VAL A 176 -12.48 4.53 12.84
N PRO A 177 -12.56 5.60 13.66
CA PRO A 177 -13.76 6.43 13.71
C PRO A 177 -13.93 7.17 12.38
N ILE A 178 -15.19 7.33 11.98
CA ILE A 178 -15.59 8.00 10.74
C ILE A 178 -16.54 9.14 11.02
N HIS A 179 -16.49 10.16 10.17
CA HIS A 179 -17.37 11.33 10.28
C HIS A 179 -18.82 10.95 9.92
N PRO A 180 -19.86 11.62 10.51
CA PRO A 180 -21.28 11.36 10.19
C PRO A 180 -21.61 11.36 8.69
N THR A 181 -21.07 12.29 7.91
CA THR A 181 -21.28 12.30 6.45
C THR A 181 -20.71 11.07 5.74
N THR A 182 -19.68 10.43 6.34
CA THR A 182 -19.13 9.15 5.83
C THR A 182 -20.06 8.00 6.23
N GLN A 183 -20.64 8.03 7.43
CA GLN A 183 -21.66 7.07 7.87
C GLN A 183 -22.84 7.08 6.88
N ASP A 184 -23.40 8.29 6.57
CA ASP A 184 -24.50 8.45 5.63
C ASP A 184 -24.17 7.86 4.25
N ALA A 185 -22.96 8.13 3.73
CA ALA A 185 -22.52 7.61 2.44
C ALA A 185 -22.37 6.08 2.44
N LEU A 186 -21.86 5.49 3.53
CA LEU A 186 -21.73 4.04 3.68
C LEU A 186 -23.11 3.39 3.86
N GLN A 187 -24.02 4.01 4.58
CA GLN A 187 -25.39 3.55 4.75
C GLN A 187 -26.10 3.53 3.41
N ALA A 188 -26.09 4.65 2.67
CA ALA A 188 -26.72 4.74 1.35
C ALA A 188 -26.16 3.69 0.37
N TYR A 189 -24.86 3.42 0.41
CA TYR A 189 -24.26 2.34 -0.36
C TYR A 189 -24.77 0.96 0.11
N GLY A 190 -24.84 0.71 1.41
CA GLY A 190 -25.35 -0.53 1.98
C GLY A 190 -26.78 -0.83 1.52
N GLU A 191 -27.67 0.16 1.62
CA GLU A 191 -29.05 0.05 1.17
C GLU A 191 -29.18 -0.19 -0.34
N ALA A 192 -28.42 0.57 -1.16
CA ALA A 192 -28.41 0.37 -2.61
C ALA A 192 -27.89 -1.02 -2.99
N ARG A 193 -26.80 -1.47 -2.36
CA ARG A 193 -26.24 -2.81 -2.55
C ARG A 193 -27.23 -3.90 -2.20
N ASP A 194 -27.90 -3.82 -1.07
CA ASP A 194 -28.80 -4.86 -0.57
C ASP A 194 -30.11 -4.92 -1.36
N ARG A 195 -30.57 -3.77 -1.89
CA ARG A 195 -31.68 -3.71 -2.84
C ARG A 195 -31.33 -4.38 -4.18
N ILE A 196 -30.09 -4.12 -4.68
CA ILE A 196 -29.64 -4.65 -5.99
C ILE A 196 -29.24 -6.11 -5.88
N ILE A 197 -28.68 -6.52 -4.74
CA ILE A 197 -28.20 -7.88 -4.46
C ILE A 197 -28.77 -8.38 -3.12
N PRO A 198 -30.03 -8.81 -3.09
CA PRO A 198 -30.68 -9.26 -1.85
C PRO A 198 -30.05 -10.52 -1.23
N LYS A 199 -29.42 -11.37 -2.05
CA LYS A 199 -28.77 -12.61 -1.61
C LYS A 199 -27.29 -12.61 -2.02
N PRO A 200 -26.42 -11.97 -1.25
CA PRO A 200 -24.98 -11.96 -1.53
C PRO A 200 -24.35 -13.34 -1.29
N ALA A 201 -23.30 -13.64 -2.05
CA ALA A 201 -22.49 -14.85 -1.84
C ALA A 201 -21.30 -14.61 -0.89
N THR A 202 -21.21 -13.43 -0.27
CA THR A 202 -20.10 -13.04 0.59
C THR A 202 -20.55 -12.07 1.68
N GLN A 203 -19.83 -12.05 2.80
CA GLN A 203 -20.01 -11.06 3.86
C GLN A 203 -19.32 -9.71 3.56
N ALA A 204 -18.64 -9.58 2.41
CA ALA A 204 -17.93 -8.36 2.05
C ALA A 204 -18.84 -7.13 2.08
N PHE A 205 -18.35 -6.04 2.66
CA PHE A 205 -19.04 -4.76 2.61
C PHE A 205 -19.08 -4.22 1.18
N PHE A 206 -17.92 -4.15 0.50
CA PHE A 206 -17.85 -3.76 -0.91
C PHE A 206 -17.90 -4.96 -1.84
N MET A 207 -18.87 -4.95 -2.76
CA MET A 207 -19.15 -6.08 -3.64
C MET A 207 -19.15 -5.69 -5.12
N SER A 208 -18.83 -6.69 -5.94
CA SER A 208 -19.01 -6.62 -7.39
C SER A 208 -20.44 -7.00 -7.79
N GLU A 209 -20.85 -6.67 -9.00
CA GLU A 209 -22.13 -7.12 -9.59
C GLU A 209 -22.22 -8.65 -9.75
N ARG A 210 -21.09 -9.36 -9.61
CA ARG A 210 -21.01 -10.82 -9.58
C ARG A 210 -21.27 -11.40 -8.20
N ARG A 211 -21.70 -10.59 -7.21
CA ARG A 211 -21.98 -10.96 -5.83
C ARG A 211 -20.75 -11.43 -5.04
N THR A 212 -19.55 -11.09 -5.49
CA THR A 212 -18.28 -11.42 -4.85
C THR A 212 -17.58 -10.17 -4.32
N ARG A 213 -16.66 -10.35 -3.37
CA ARG A 213 -15.76 -9.30 -2.94
C ARG A 213 -14.97 -8.75 -4.14
N ILE A 214 -14.82 -7.43 -4.23
CA ILE A 214 -13.99 -6.81 -5.25
C ILE A 214 -12.51 -7.04 -4.95
N THR A 215 -11.72 -7.25 -5.99
CA THR A 215 -10.27 -7.52 -5.86
C THR A 215 -9.46 -6.24 -5.98
N GLU A 216 -8.27 -6.24 -5.38
CA GLU A 216 -7.34 -5.11 -5.48
C GLU A 216 -6.99 -4.79 -6.94
N TRP A 217 -6.78 -5.82 -7.77
CA TRP A 217 -6.44 -5.64 -9.17
C TRP A 217 -7.52 -4.88 -9.94
N ILE A 218 -8.77 -5.31 -9.85
CA ILE A 218 -9.89 -4.64 -10.56
C ILE A 218 -10.14 -3.23 -10.01
N THR A 219 -9.93 -3.02 -8.71
CA THR A 219 -10.07 -1.71 -8.08
C THR A 219 -9.01 -0.74 -8.58
N ARG A 220 -7.74 -1.16 -8.65
CA ARG A 220 -6.65 -0.36 -9.23
C ARG A 220 -6.87 -0.07 -10.71
N TYR A 221 -7.37 -1.06 -11.47
CA TYR A 221 -7.75 -0.87 -12.87
C TYR A 221 -8.86 0.18 -13.01
N THR A 222 -9.95 0.03 -12.26
CA THR A 222 -11.08 0.97 -12.32
C THR A 222 -10.65 2.38 -11.90
N PHE A 223 -9.82 2.52 -10.88
CA PHE A 223 -9.25 3.81 -10.47
C PHE A 223 -8.42 4.44 -11.60
N ALA A 224 -7.62 3.66 -12.31
CA ALA A 224 -6.85 4.16 -13.45
C ALA A 224 -7.74 4.60 -14.62
N VAL A 225 -8.84 3.89 -14.89
CA VAL A 225 -9.85 4.28 -15.89
C VAL A 225 -10.51 5.60 -15.48
N VAL A 226 -11.02 5.71 -14.26
CA VAL A 226 -11.66 6.93 -13.75
C VAL A 226 -10.69 8.10 -13.76
N SER A 227 -9.42 7.88 -13.34
CA SER A 227 -8.40 8.93 -13.35
C SER A 227 -8.10 9.46 -14.77
N ARG A 228 -8.23 8.63 -15.82
CA ARG A 228 -8.12 9.09 -17.22
C ARG A 228 -9.35 9.90 -17.63
N MET A 229 -10.55 9.46 -17.28
CA MET A 229 -11.79 10.15 -17.59
C MET A 229 -11.78 11.59 -17.07
N VAL A 230 -11.17 11.83 -15.92
CA VAL A 230 -11.05 13.17 -15.30
C VAL A 230 -9.74 13.90 -15.64
N GLY A 231 -8.95 13.39 -16.59
CA GLY A 231 -7.71 14.04 -17.04
C GLY A 231 -6.51 13.95 -16.09
N LEU A 232 -6.59 13.17 -15.01
CA LEU A 232 -5.49 13.00 -14.05
C LEU A 232 -4.40 12.03 -14.56
N ARG A 233 -4.71 11.21 -15.53
CA ARG A 233 -3.76 10.30 -16.20
C ARG A 233 -3.81 10.47 -17.70
N PRO A 234 -2.66 10.39 -18.39
CA PRO A 234 -2.64 10.40 -19.83
C PRO A 234 -3.36 9.16 -20.40
N PRO A 235 -3.89 9.25 -21.64
CA PRO A 235 -4.36 8.09 -22.38
C PRO A 235 -3.24 7.05 -22.52
N THR A 236 -3.58 5.77 -22.46
CA THR A 236 -2.62 4.67 -22.68
C THR A 236 -3.07 3.82 -23.86
N ARG A 237 -2.11 3.46 -24.74
CA ARG A 237 -2.31 2.42 -25.74
C ARG A 237 -2.05 1.06 -25.08
N GLY A 238 -3.06 0.17 -25.07
CA GLY A 238 -2.96 -1.19 -24.48
C GLY A 238 -3.43 -1.31 -23.03
N GLY A 239 -3.52 -2.56 -22.55
CA GLY A 239 -4.13 -2.91 -21.23
C GLY A 239 -3.30 -2.59 -19.98
N ARG A 240 -2.16 -1.94 -20.08
CA ARG A 240 -1.35 -1.53 -18.94
C ARG A 240 -1.93 -0.27 -18.29
N HIS A 241 -1.86 -0.18 -16.95
CA HIS A 241 -2.44 0.94 -16.20
C HIS A 241 -1.75 2.29 -16.46
N GLY A 242 -0.60 2.33 -17.15
CA GLY A 242 0.17 3.53 -17.41
C GLY A 242 0.77 4.17 -16.15
N HIS A 243 1.55 5.25 -16.37
CA HIS A 243 2.09 6.05 -15.28
C HIS A 243 1.08 7.15 -14.87
N GLY A 244 1.08 7.51 -13.58
CA GLY A 244 0.22 8.59 -13.09
C GLY A 244 -0.18 8.40 -11.62
N PRO A 245 -1.07 9.27 -11.11
CA PRO A 245 -1.54 9.22 -9.74
C PRO A 245 -2.11 7.86 -9.39
N ARG A 246 -1.81 7.39 -8.19
CA ARG A 246 -2.20 6.05 -7.69
C ARG A 246 -3.32 6.19 -6.68
N ILE A 247 -4.15 5.16 -6.53
CA ILE A 247 -5.17 5.10 -5.48
C ILE A 247 -4.56 5.26 -4.06
N GLN A 248 -3.32 4.82 -3.87
CA GLN A 248 -2.58 5.00 -2.62
C GLN A 248 -2.30 6.49 -2.30
N ASP A 249 -2.25 7.35 -3.31
CA ASP A 249 -2.00 8.77 -3.13
C ASP A 249 -3.20 9.48 -2.47
N LEU A 250 -4.42 8.88 -2.45
CA LEU A 250 -5.55 9.35 -1.62
C LEU A 250 -5.21 9.33 -0.12
N ARG A 251 -4.54 8.25 0.33
CA ARG A 251 -4.06 8.16 1.72
C ARG A 251 -2.96 9.18 2.02
N HIS A 252 -2.06 9.42 1.06
CA HIS A 252 -1.04 10.44 1.21
C HIS A 252 -1.67 11.83 1.34
N ARG A 253 -2.70 12.11 0.51
CA ARG A 253 -3.47 13.33 0.63
C ARG A 253 -4.14 13.46 2.00
N PHE A 254 -4.82 12.43 2.50
CA PHE A 254 -5.45 12.45 3.82
C PHE A 254 -4.45 12.80 4.92
N ALA A 255 -3.30 12.13 4.97
CA ALA A 255 -2.28 12.40 5.96
C ALA A 255 -1.73 13.83 5.85
N ALA A 256 -1.46 14.29 4.62
CA ALA A 256 -0.98 15.65 4.34
C ALA A 256 -1.97 16.71 4.79
N GLN A 257 -3.25 16.57 4.41
CA GLN A 257 -4.30 17.53 4.77
C GLN A 257 -4.52 17.59 6.28
N THR A 258 -4.48 16.46 6.96
CA THR A 258 -4.57 16.42 8.43
C THR A 258 -3.43 17.24 9.07
N LEU A 259 -2.19 17.03 8.62
CA LEU A 259 -1.03 17.75 9.13
C LEU A 259 -1.10 19.26 8.81
N ILE A 260 -1.46 19.61 7.57
CA ILE A 260 -1.64 21.03 7.16
C ILE A 260 -2.70 21.70 8.03
N THR A 261 -3.85 21.03 8.25
CA THR A 261 -4.91 21.55 9.11
C THR A 261 -4.43 21.77 10.53
N TRP A 262 -3.66 20.85 11.09
CA TRP A 262 -3.10 21.00 12.44
C TRP A 262 -2.10 22.16 12.54
N TYR A 263 -1.19 22.29 11.57
CA TYR A 263 -0.25 23.42 11.54
C TYR A 263 -0.98 24.76 11.47
N ARG A 264 -1.99 24.90 10.59
CA ARG A 264 -2.77 26.12 10.41
C ARG A 264 -3.64 26.45 11.64
N ALA A 265 -4.12 25.41 12.35
CA ALA A 265 -4.90 25.59 13.58
C ALA A 265 -4.03 25.80 14.84
N GLY A 266 -2.71 25.86 14.72
CA GLY A 266 -1.80 26.03 15.86
C GLY A 266 -1.72 24.80 16.79
N VAL A 267 -2.18 23.64 16.35
CA VAL A 267 -2.15 22.39 17.12
C VAL A 267 -0.70 21.92 17.29
N ASP A 268 -0.38 21.37 18.46
CA ASP A 268 0.91 20.72 18.70
C ASP A 268 1.01 19.42 17.86
N VAL A 269 1.68 19.55 16.72
CA VAL A 269 1.79 18.46 15.74
C VAL A 269 2.61 17.29 16.28
N GLU A 270 3.66 17.53 17.08
CA GLU A 270 4.46 16.46 17.68
C GLU A 270 3.63 15.58 18.61
N ARG A 271 2.80 16.21 19.43
CA ARG A 271 1.89 15.52 20.36
C ARG A 271 0.79 14.73 19.61
N GLU A 272 0.29 15.23 18.50
CA GLU A 272 -0.80 14.61 17.74
C GLU A 272 -0.32 13.57 16.69
N LEU A 273 0.94 13.65 16.25
CA LEU A 273 1.50 12.77 15.23
C LEU A 273 1.40 11.26 15.56
N PRO A 274 1.64 10.81 16.81
CA PRO A 274 1.44 9.41 17.21
C PRO A 274 -0.01 8.93 17.04
N LYS A 275 -1.00 9.82 17.26
CA LYS A 275 -2.42 9.51 17.06
C LYS A 275 -2.72 9.29 15.57
N LEU A 276 -2.23 10.18 14.70
CA LEU A 276 -2.35 10.00 13.24
C LEU A 276 -1.65 8.73 12.78
N SER A 277 -0.46 8.45 13.30
CA SER A 277 0.30 7.23 13.00
C SER A 277 -0.51 5.97 13.35
N THR A 278 -1.12 5.95 14.53
CA THR A 278 -2.00 4.86 15.01
C THR A 278 -3.26 4.74 14.15
N TYR A 279 -3.93 5.85 13.87
CA TYR A 279 -5.11 5.90 13.01
C TYR A 279 -4.81 5.32 11.62
N LEU A 280 -3.71 5.74 11.02
CA LEU A 280 -3.24 5.22 9.74
C LEU A 280 -2.75 3.76 9.83
N GLY A 281 -2.43 3.23 11.00
CA GLY A 281 -1.85 1.90 11.18
C GLY A 281 -0.42 1.81 10.67
N HIS A 282 0.39 2.82 10.94
CA HIS A 282 1.84 2.76 10.75
C HIS A 282 2.48 1.97 11.89
N VAL A 283 3.52 1.19 11.58
CA VAL A 283 4.27 0.42 12.59
C VAL A 283 5.29 1.33 13.28
N HIS A 284 5.84 2.27 12.51
CA HIS A 284 6.81 3.24 12.98
C HIS A 284 6.29 4.65 12.69
N THR A 285 6.42 5.54 13.66
CA THR A 285 6.06 6.97 13.50
C THR A 285 6.86 7.64 12.39
N ALA A 286 8.10 7.18 12.14
CA ALA A 286 8.93 7.63 11.01
C ALA A 286 8.23 7.52 9.64
N ASP A 287 7.30 6.57 9.47
CA ASP A 287 6.48 6.48 8.25
C ASP A 287 5.52 7.67 8.09
N THR A 288 5.17 8.34 9.19
CA THR A 288 4.32 9.53 9.21
C THR A 288 5.17 10.81 9.09
N TYR A 289 6.35 10.86 9.74
CA TYR A 289 7.31 11.96 9.58
C TYR A 289 7.72 12.18 8.12
N TRP A 290 7.77 11.13 7.31
CA TRP A 290 8.06 11.25 5.88
C TRP A 290 7.15 12.26 5.15
N TYR A 291 5.90 12.48 5.59
CA TYR A 291 5.04 13.48 4.98
C TYR A 291 5.53 14.91 5.20
N LEU A 292 6.13 15.18 6.36
CA LEU A 292 6.72 16.50 6.67
C LEU A 292 7.88 16.82 5.72
N GLU A 293 8.72 15.83 5.42
CA GLU A 293 9.87 15.99 4.52
C GLU A 293 9.47 16.07 3.04
N ALA A 294 8.41 15.32 2.66
CA ALA A 294 8.05 15.12 1.27
C ALA A 294 7.12 16.21 0.70
N ILE A 295 6.55 17.09 1.53
CA ILE A 295 5.53 18.06 1.15
C ILE A 295 6.02 19.48 1.41
N PRO A 296 6.33 20.28 0.35
CA PRO A 296 6.88 21.62 0.50
C PRO A 296 6.04 22.55 1.39
N GLU A 297 4.72 22.50 1.27
CA GLU A 297 3.80 23.30 2.09
C GLU A 297 3.96 23.01 3.59
N LEU A 298 4.14 21.75 3.98
CA LEU A 298 4.37 21.38 5.38
C LEU A 298 5.72 21.87 5.88
N LEU A 299 6.76 21.84 5.06
CA LEU A 299 8.07 22.40 5.40
C LEU A 299 7.97 23.90 5.61
N GLN A 300 7.23 24.61 4.77
CA GLN A 300 6.99 26.06 4.91
C GLN A 300 6.26 26.37 6.22
N LEU A 301 5.14 25.70 6.51
CA LEU A 301 4.38 25.89 7.74
C LEU A 301 5.21 25.57 9.00
N ALA A 302 6.07 24.56 8.94
CA ALA A 302 6.98 24.24 10.03
C ALA A 302 8.03 25.36 10.23
N ALA A 303 8.60 25.91 9.16
CA ALA A 303 9.55 27.02 9.21
C ALA A 303 8.91 28.30 9.76
N GLU A 304 7.70 28.64 9.33
CA GLU A 304 6.93 29.77 9.85
C GLU A 304 6.68 29.66 11.36
N ARG A 305 6.36 28.43 11.83
CA ARG A 305 6.15 28.19 13.25
C ARG A 305 7.45 28.33 14.08
N LEU A 306 8.58 27.82 13.57
CA LEU A 306 9.88 27.98 14.20
C LEU A 306 10.28 29.46 14.33
N ALA A 307 9.97 30.28 13.31
CA ALA A 307 10.25 31.71 13.32
C ALA A 307 9.39 32.48 14.33
N GLN A 308 8.21 31.97 14.70
CA GLN A 308 7.30 32.56 15.67
C GLN A 308 7.58 32.14 17.13
N THR A 309 8.37 31.10 17.33
CA THR A 309 8.76 30.63 18.68
C THR A 309 9.99 31.45 19.10
N PRO A 310 9.90 32.30 20.16
CA PRO A 310 11.08 32.99 20.65
C PRO A 310 12.16 31.98 21.07
N PRO A 311 13.46 32.28 20.91
CA PRO A 311 14.52 31.42 21.45
C PRO A 311 14.31 31.27 22.95
N GLU A 312 14.18 30.00 23.43
CA GLU A 312 14.22 29.73 24.85
C GLU A 312 15.54 30.31 25.41
N VAL A 313 15.43 31.40 26.16
CA VAL A 313 16.56 31.90 26.93
C VAL A 313 16.79 30.89 28.05
N THR A 314 17.72 29.98 27.82
CA THR A 314 18.21 29.10 28.88
C THR A 314 18.90 29.97 29.93
N PRO A 315 18.54 29.87 31.21
CA PRO A 315 19.17 30.64 32.30
C PRO A 315 20.60 30.20 32.55
#